data_1e0d6bf8f001b4860b03cb6af742dcb4
#
_entry.id   1e0d6bf8f001b4860b03cb6af742dcb4
#
_cell.length_a   1.000
_cell.length_b   1.000
_cell.length_c   1.000
_cell.angle_alpha   90.00
_cell.angle_beta   90.00
_cell.angle_gamma   90.00
#
_symmetry.space_group_name_H-M   'P 1'
#
loop_
_entity.id
_entity.type
_entity.pdbx_description
1 polymer ?
#
loop_
_entity_poly.entity_id
_entity_poly.type
_entity_poly.pdbx_seq_one_letter_code
_entity_poly.pdbx_strand_id
1 'polypeptide(L)'
;VTTLPFALNHMTTPGLPLGAFFELAKSLGISSVEIRNDLSGNAIFDGTPAKDVAALASRNDITIISINALQRFNEWNSDRQKEAGELIAYARDCGAKALVLVPVNDGSGQADGERQANLREALAALKPLLQSAGIIGLVEPLGFEICSLRSKTEAVEGIKAVGGESTFRLVHDTFHHHLAGEPATYPEMTGLVHISGVTDSRVAVSDLRDSHRVLVDQDDLLDNVGQIRRLRAEGYAGPLSFEPFAAEVHAVADPAAAIRQSVDHIQTRI
;
A
#
# COMPACT_ATOMS: atom_id res chain seq x y z
N VAL A 1 25.42 9.44 -3.76
CA VAL A 1 24.24 8.60 -4.06
C VAL A 1 23.13 9.02 -3.09
N THR A 2 21.98 9.46 -3.60
CA THR A 2 20.84 9.82 -2.76
C THR A 2 20.22 8.55 -2.21
N THR A 3 20.06 8.45 -0.88
CA THR A 3 19.40 7.30 -0.27
C THR A 3 17.92 7.27 -0.67
N LEU A 4 17.44 6.12 -1.12
CA LEU A 4 16.02 5.93 -1.45
C LEU A 4 15.16 5.97 -0.19
N PRO A 5 13.96 6.55 -0.23
CA PRO A 5 13.07 6.66 0.91
C PRO A 5 12.32 5.35 1.14
N PHE A 6 12.98 4.33 1.67
CA PHE A 6 12.34 3.06 1.99
C PHE A 6 11.35 3.18 3.15
N ALA A 7 10.31 2.36 3.10
CA ALA A 7 9.34 2.17 4.15
C ALA A 7 9.07 0.67 4.36
N LEU A 8 8.47 0.31 5.49
CA LEU A 8 8.02 -1.05 5.76
C LEU A 8 6.51 -1.07 5.97
N ASN A 9 5.82 -1.91 5.22
CA ASN A 9 4.47 -2.33 5.56
C ASN A 9 4.55 -3.44 6.63
N HIS A 10 3.66 -3.40 7.63
CA HIS A 10 3.66 -4.38 8.72
C HIS A 10 3.45 -5.82 8.22
N MET A 11 2.94 -5.99 6.99
CA MET A 11 2.88 -7.30 6.32
C MET A 11 4.26 -7.95 6.12
N THR A 12 5.33 -7.17 6.11
CA THR A 12 6.71 -7.72 6.02
C THR A 12 7.03 -8.65 7.20
N THR A 13 6.48 -8.35 8.38
CA THR A 13 6.69 -9.13 9.61
C THR A 13 5.39 -9.22 10.42
N PRO A 14 4.33 -9.87 9.89
CA PRO A 14 2.98 -9.80 10.45
C PRO A 14 2.84 -10.42 11.85
N GLY A 15 3.79 -11.25 12.25
CA GLY A 15 3.83 -11.87 13.58
C GLY A 15 4.45 -10.99 14.66
N LEU A 16 5.07 -9.87 14.34
CA LEU A 16 5.64 -8.97 15.34
C LEU A 16 4.55 -8.07 15.95
N PRO A 17 4.55 -7.90 17.28
CA PRO A 17 3.77 -6.83 17.90
C PRO A 17 4.22 -5.46 17.38
N LEU A 18 3.32 -4.49 17.35
CA LEU A 18 3.55 -3.16 16.73
C LEU A 18 4.83 -2.47 17.25
N GLY A 19 5.12 -2.57 18.55
CA GLY A 19 6.35 -2.01 19.14
C GLY A 19 7.61 -2.64 18.58
N ALA A 20 7.66 -3.96 18.50
CA ALA A 20 8.80 -4.70 17.94
C ALA A 20 8.97 -4.43 16.43
N PHE A 21 7.87 -4.25 15.70
CA PHE A 21 7.91 -3.83 14.30
C PHE A 21 8.53 -2.43 14.13
N PHE A 22 8.18 -1.46 14.98
CA PHE A 22 8.79 -0.12 14.95
C PHE A 22 10.28 -0.16 15.31
N GLU A 23 10.66 -0.98 16.30
CA GLU A 23 12.07 -1.19 16.66
C GLU A 23 12.86 -1.84 15.51
N LEU A 24 12.26 -2.80 14.79
CA LEU A 24 12.85 -3.39 13.60
C LEU A 24 13.10 -2.33 12.52
N ALA A 25 12.10 -1.54 12.18
CA ALA A 25 12.23 -0.46 11.20
C ALA A 25 13.35 0.52 11.58
N LYS A 26 13.36 0.97 12.84
CA LYS A 26 14.41 1.85 13.39
C LYS A 26 15.80 1.22 13.28
N SER A 27 15.95 -0.07 13.56
CA SER A 27 17.23 -0.79 13.46
C SER A 27 17.79 -0.86 12.04
N LEU A 28 16.91 -0.75 11.06
CA LEU A 28 17.24 -0.69 9.62
C LEU A 28 17.51 0.73 9.12
N GLY A 29 17.33 1.75 9.97
CA GLY A 29 17.37 3.15 9.57
C GLY A 29 16.15 3.59 8.74
N ILE A 30 15.05 2.82 8.78
CA ILE A 30 13.80 3.12 8.10
C ILE A 30 12.86 3.81 9.09
N SER A 31 12.52 5.06 8.83
CA SER A 31 11.66 5.87 9.71
C SER A 31 10.20 5.93 9.27
N SER A 32 9.86 5.34 8.14
CA SER A 32 8.50 5.34 7.57
C SER A 32 7.90 3.95 7.59
N VAL A 33 6.68 3.82 8.12
CA VAL A 33 5.99 2.53 8.18
C VAL A 33 4.53 2.66 7.81
N GLU A 34 3.95 1.54 7.38
CA GLU A 34 2.51 1.36 7.24
C GLU A 34 2.03 0.36 8.30
N ILE A 35 0.95 0.70 9.00
CA ILE A 35 0.28 -0.21 9.94
C ILE A 35 -0.94 -0.82 9.28
N ARG A 36 -1.39 -1.98 9.78
CA ARG A 36 -2.47 -2.76 9.15
C ARG A 36 -3.60 -3.06 10.12
N ASN A 37 -4.82 -3.12 9.57
CA ASN A 37 -6.03 -3.48 10.31
C ASN A 37 -6.48 -4.94 10.09
N ASP A 38 -5.79 -5.68 9.23
CA ASP A 38 -6.10 -7.07 8.85
C ASP A 38 -5.18 -8.11 9.50
N LEU A 39 -4.18 -7.67 10.27
CA LEU A 39 -3.31 -8.58 11.03
C LEU A 39 -3.97 -9.01 12.35
N SER A 40 -3.70 -10.23 12.79
CA SER A 40 -4.13 -10.71 14.10
C SER A 40 -3.52 -9.85 15.21
N GLY A 41 -4.35 -9.37 16.16
CA GLY A 41 -3.89 -8.52 17.26
C GLY A 41 -3.40 -7.13 16.83
N ASN A 42 -3.93 -6.61 15.70
CA ASN A 42 -3.61 -5.25 15.26
C ASN A 42 -4.20 -4.20 16.22
N ALA A 43 -3.44 -3.13 16.44
CA ALA A 43 -3.80 -2.07 17.38
C ALA A 43 -5.06 -1.27 16.97
N ILE A 44 -5.50 -1.35 15.71
CA ILE A 44 -6.63 -0.58 15.20
C ILE A 44 -7.96 -1.14 15.72
N PHE A 45 -8.06 -2.48 15.84
CA PHE A 45 -9.30 -3.17 16.22
C PHE A 45 -9.23 -3.90 17.56
N ASP A 46 -8.07 -3.98 18.22
CA ASP A 46 -7.93 -4.61 19.54
C ASP A 46 -8.35 -3.71 20.71
N GLY A 47 -8.74 -2.47 20.42
CA GLY A 47 -9.13 -1.47 21.42
C GLY A 47 -7.97 -0.57 21.89
N THR A 48 -6.77 -0.70 21.30
CA THR A 48 -5.64 0.20 21.62
C THR A 48 -5.99 1.63 21.18
N PRO A 49 -5.92 2.62 22.10
CA PRO A 49 -6.19 4.00 21.73
C PRO A 49 -5.20 4.52 20.69
N ALA A 50 -5.70 5.19 19.66
CA ALA A 50 -4.87 5.74 18.58
C ALA A 50 -3.72 6.64 19.09
N LYS A 51 -3.95 7.41 20.16
CA LYS A 51 -2.93 8.23 20.83
C LYS A 51 -1.77 7.42 21.41
N ASP A 52 -2.02 6.19 21.82
CA ASP A 52 -0.98 5.32 22.39
C ASP A 52 -0.08 4.79 21.26
N VAL A 53 -0.67 4.52 20.09
CA VAL A 53 0.06 4.20 18.86
C VAL A 53 0.89 5.41 18.38
N ALA A 54 0.32 6.62 18.41
CA ALA A 54 1.05 7.85 18.10
C ALA A 54 2.25 8.06 19.05
N ALA A 55 2.05 7.84 20.35
CA ALA A 55 3.12 7.95 21.34
C ALA A 55 4.21 6.87 21.13
N LEU A 56 3.82 5.65 20.76
CA LEU A 56 4.75 4.57 20.45
C LEU A 56 5.58 4.88 19.21
N ALA A 57 4.96 5.39 18.15
CA ALA A 57 5.64 5.83 16.92
C ALA A 57 6.65 6.96 17.23
N SER A 58 6.23 7.97 17.99
CA SER A 58 7.08 9.09 18.39
C SER A 58 8.32 8.64 19.19
N ARG A 59 8.16 7.72 20.15
CA ARG A 59 9.29 7.18 20.93
C ARG A 59 10.31 6.43 20.08
N ASN A 60 9.88 5.90 18.95
CA ASN A 60 10.75 5.17 18.02
C ASN A 60 11.25 6.02 16.85
N ASP A 61 10.92 7.32 16.79
CA ASP A 61 11.22 8.21 15.67
C ASP A 61 10.60 7.70 14.36
N ILE A 62 9.43 7.08 14.44
CA ILE A 62 8.68 6.49 13.32
C ILE A 62 7.56 7.42 12.86
N THR A 63 7.42 7.57 11.55
CA THR A 63 6.27 8.18 10.89
C THR A 63 5.37 7.08 10.33
N ILE A 64 4.12 7.05 10.75
CA ILE A 64 3.09 6.19 10.16
C ILE A 64 2.62 6.87 8.87
N ILE A 65 3.01 6.33 7.70
CA ILE A 65 2.68 6.93 6.41
C ILE A 65 1.30 6.52 5.92
N SER A 66 0.80 5.35 6.30
CA SER A 66 -0.55 4.90 5.95
C SER A 66 -1.12 3.88 6.94
N ILE A 67 -2.45 3.70 6.85
CA ILE A 67 -3.16 2.52 7.35
C ILE A 67 -3.59 1.67 6.16
N ASN A 68 -3.31 0.38 6.17
CA ASN A 68 -3.81 -0.64 5.25
C ASN A 68 -4.90 -1.47 5.94
N ALA A 69 -6.19 -1.46 5.51
CA ALA A 69 -6.75 -0.61 4.47
C ALA A 69 -8.27 -0.53 4.65
N LEU A 70 -8.92 0.42 3.99
CA LEU A 70 -10.36 0.34 3.76
C LEU A 70 -10.59 -0.64 2.60
N GLN A 71 -10.98 -1.86 2.94
CA GLN A 71 -11.27 -2.92 1.98
C GLN A 71 -12.58 -2.66 1.27
N ARG A 72 -12.67 -3.07 -0.03
CA ARG A 72 -13.90 -2.93 -0.84
C ARG A 72 -14.42 -1.49 -0.89
N PHE A 73 -13.52 -0.51 -0.92
CA PHE A 73 -13.90 0.91 -0.79
C PHE A 73 -14.92 1.36 -1.85
N ASN A 74 -14.88 0.77 -3.05
CA ASN A 74 -15.74 1.10 -4.19
C ASN A 74 -17.06 0.30 -4.23
N GLU A 75 -17.38 -0.43 -3.16
CA GLU A 75 -18.71 -0.96 -2.85
C GLU A 75 -19.33 -0.08 -1.76
N TRP A 76 -19.75 1.13 -2.14
CA TRP A 76 -20.18 2.14 -1.17
C TRP A 76 -21.59 1.85 -0.65
N ASN A 77 -21.73 1.84 0.68
CA ASN A 77 -22.97 1.66 1.42
C ASN A 77 -22.81 2.21 2.85
N SER A 78 -23.87 2.12 3.67
CA SER A 78 -23.86 2.61 5.06
C SER A 78 -22.78 1.98 5.93
N ASP A 79 -22.52 0.69 5.77
CA ASP A 79 -21.51 -0.02 6.56
C ASP A 79 -20.11 0.41 6.16
N ARG A 80 -19.88 0.56 4.85
CA ARG A 80 -18.61 1.06 4.32
C ARG A 80 -18.35 2.50 4.74
N GLN A 81 -19.39 3.34 4.76
CA GLN A 81 -19.27 4.71 5.25
C GLN A 81 -18.89 4.77 6.72
N LYS A 82 -19.51 3.91 7.55
CA LYS A 82 -19.18 3.81 8.97
C LYS A 82 -17.73 3.37 9.18
N GLU A 83 -17.32 2.28 8.54
CA GLU A 83 -15.95 1.77 8.60
C GLU A 83 -14.92 2.81 8.15
N ALA A 84 -15.18 3.49 7.04
CA ALA A 84 -14.34 4.58 6.56
C ALA A 84 -14.20 5.69 7.60
N GLY A 85 -15.31 6.11 8.24
CA GLY A 85 -15.30 7.11 9.28
C GLY A 85 -14.45 6.71 10.50
N GLU A 86 -14.56 5.46 10.94
CA GLU A 86 -13.79 4.91 12.05
C GLU A 86 -12.29 4.83 11.72
N LEU A 87 -11.92 4.32 10.54
CA LEU A 87 -10.52 4.24 10.10
C LEU A 87 -9.89 5.62 9.89
N ILE A 88 -10.62 6.56 9.29
CA ILE A 88 -10.14 7.94 9.08
C ILE A 88 -9.91 8.65 10.43
N ALA A 89 -10.83 8.48 11.38
CA ALA A 89 -10.66 9.04 12.72
C ALA A 89 -9.43 8.44 13.42
N TYR A 90 -9.28 7.11 13.36
CA TYR A 90 -8.12 6.45 13.93
C TYR A 90 -6.81 6.89 13.27
N ALA A 91 -6.78 7.01 11.93
CA ALA A 91 -5.63 7.48 11.16
C ALA A 91 -5.20 8.90 11.61
N ARG A 92 -6.17 9.82 11.70
CA ARG A 92 -5.93 11.18 12.20
C ARG A 92 -5.33 11.16 13.61
N ASP A 93 -5.93 10.39 14.50
CA ASP A 93 -5.60 10.42 15.95
C ASP A 93 -4.28 9.67 16.25
N CYS A 94 -3.87 8.69 15.43
CA CYS A 94 -2.54 8.05 15.52
C CYS A 94 -1.46 8.80 14.72
N GLY A 95 -1.82 9.84 13.96
CA GLY A 95 -0.88 10.65 13.19
C GLY A 95 -0.48 10.06 11.85
N ALA A 96 -1.19 9.03 11.36
CA ALA A 96 -1.01 8.49 10.02
C ALA A 96 -1.31 9.56 8.96
N LYS A 97 -0.64 9.48 7.81
CA LYS A 97 -0.78 10.49 6.75
C LYS A 97 -1.83 10.10 5.71
N ALA A 98 -2.08 8.81 5.55
CA ALA A 98 -2.96 8.30 4.51
C ALA A 98 -3.74 7.05 4.96
N LEU A 99 -4.77 6.74 4.20
CA LEU A 99 -5.54 5.50 4.26
C LEU A 99 -5.51 4.84 2.88
N VAL A 100 -5.07 3.59 2.80
CA VAL A 100 -5.10 2.80 1.56
C VAL A 100 -6.53 2.35 1.30
N LEU A 101 -6.94 2.48 0.04
CA LEU A 101 -8.28 2.17 -0.46
C LEU A 101 -8.19 0.99 -1.43
N VAL A 102 -8.55 -0.19 -0.95
CA VAL A 102 -8.49 -1.44 -1.70
C VAL A 102 -9.85 -1.72 -2.35
N PRO A 103 -9.92 -1.91 -3.67
CA PRO A 103 -11.18 -2.16 -4.39
C PRO A 103 -11.73 -3.56 -4.15
N VAL A 104 -12.96 -3.77 -4.58
CA VAL A 104 -13.60 -5.10 -4.64
C VAL A 104 -12.77 -6.03 -5.52
N ASN A 105 -12.42 -7.19 -4.98
CA ASN A 105 -11.53 -8.17 -5.62
C ASN A 105 -12.08 -9.61 -5.50
N ASP A 106 -13.36 -9.80 -5.75
CA ASP A 106 -14.05 -11.11 -5.69
C ASP A 106 -14.87 -11.44 -6.94
N GLY A 107 -14.69 -10.65 -8.01
CA GLY A 107 -15.41 -10.81 -9.26
C GLY A 107 -16.74 -10.04 -9.34
N SER A 108 -17.18 -9.40 -8.25
CA SER A 108 -18.36 -8.55 -8.30
C SER A 108 -18.02 -7.11 -8.73
N GLY A 109 -19.02 -6.37 -9.21
CA GLY A 109 -18.88 -4.96 -9.57
C GLY A 109 -17.93 -4.66 -10.73
N GLN A 110 -17.68 -5.65 -11.62
CA GLN A 110 -16.73 -5.52 -12.72
C GLN A 110 -17.35 -5.03 -14.05
N ALA A 111 -18.69 -5.03 -14.14
CA ALA A 111 -19.33 -4.68 -15.40
C ALA A 111 -18.95 -3.26 -15.84
N ASP A 112 -18.77 -3.10 -17.17
CA ASP A 112 -18.46 -1.80 -17.73
C ASP A 112 -19.60 -0.81 -17.46
N GLY A 113 -19.24 0.43 -17.14
CA GLY A 113 -20.19 1.43 -16.65
C GLY A 113 -20.52 1.30 -15.14
N GLU A 114 -20.73 0.09 -14.63
CA GLU A 114 -20.97 -0.16 -13.21
C GLU A 114 -19.72 0.13 -12.37
N ARG A 115 -18.57 -0.46 -12.71
CA ARG A 115 -17.31 -0.26 -11.96
C ARG A 115 -16.89 1.20 -11.93
N GLN A 116 -17.05 1.95 -13.01
CA GLN A 116 -16.75 3.39 -13.05
C GLN A 116 -17.74 4.22 -12.22
N ALA A 117 -19.02 3.84 -12.22
CA ALA A 117 -20.04 4.50 -11.39
C ALA A 117 -19.75 4.27 -9.90
N ASN A 118 -19.51 3.01 -9.50
CA ASN A 118 -19.19 2.63 -8.12
C ASN A 118 -17.90 3.34 -7.63
N LEU A 119 -16.89 3.41 -8.47
CA LEU A 119 -15.64 4.13 -8.17
C LEU A 119 -15.92 5.62 -7.88
N ARG A 120 -16.64 6.30 -8.75
CA ARG A 120 -16.96 7.73 -8.59
C ARG A 120 -17.84 7.99 -7.38
N GLU A 121 -18.83 7.14 -7.11
CA GLU A 121 -19.69 7.24 -5.93
C GLU A 121 -18.86 7.17 -4.64
N ALA A 122 -18.01 6.15 -4.52
CA ALA A 122 -17.17 5.99 -3.35
C ALA A 122 -16.17 7.13 -3.15
N LEU A 123 -15.50 7.55 -4.23
CA LEU A 123 -14.57 8.69 -4.16
C LEU A 123 -15.28 10.00 -3.78
N ALA A 124 -16.46 10.27 -4.34
CA ALA A 124 -17.23 11.46 -4.00
C ALA A 124 -17.65 11.47 -2.52
N ALA A 125 -18.03 10.31 -1.98
CA ALA A 125 -18.43 10.17 -0.58
C ALA A 125 -17.23 10.23 0.39
N LEU A 126 -16.09 9.62 0.04
CA LEU A 126 -14.87 9.62 0.85
C LEU A 126 -14.19 11.00 0.90
N LYS A 127 -14.23 11.76 -0.19
CA LYS A 127 -13.53 13.03 -0.33
C LYS A 127 -13.74 13.99 0.86
N PRO A 128 -14.97 14.36 1.25
CA PRO A 128 -15.18 15.26 2.38
C PRO A 128 -14.73 14.68 3.72
N LEU A 129 -14.83 13.36 3.92
CA LEU A 129 -14.38 12.70 5.14
C LEU A 129 -12.85 12.80 5.29
N LEU A 130 -12.12 12.47 4.24
CA LEU A 130 -10.66 12.55 4.18
C LEU A 130 -10.17 13.98 4.33
N GLN A 131 -10.78 14.94 3.62
CA GLN A 131 -10.41 16.36 3.69
C GLN A 131 -10.58 16.92 5.10
N SER A 132 -11.70 16.61 5.76
CA SER A 132 -11.97 17.09 7.12
C SER A 132 -10.97 16.57 8.16
N ALA A 133 -10.39 15.40 7.91
CA ALA A 133 -9.39 14.76 8.76
C ALA A 133 -7.94 15.12 8.38
N GLY A 134 -7.73 15.73 7.21
CA GLY A 134 -6.38 15.97 6.68
C GLY A 134 -5.64 14.69 6.26
N ILE A 135 -6.38 13.65 5.88
CA ILE A 135 -5.85 12.33 5.48
C ILE A 135 -5.92 12.19 3.95
N ILE A 136 -4.89 11.64 3.34
CA ILE A 136 -4.86 11.32 1.91
C ILE A 136 -5.48 9.92 1.69
N GLY A 137 -6.37 9.79 0.71
CA GLY A 137 -6.83 8.50 0.22
C GLY A 137 -5.84 7.94 -0.82
N LEU A 138 -5.27 6.78 -0.56
CA LEU A 138 -4.36 6.09 -1.47
C LEU A 138 -5.12 5.00 -2.22
N VAL A 139 -5.56 5.28 -3.43
CA VAL A 139 -6.28 4.32 -4.28
C VAL A 139 -5.30 3.30 -4.83
N GLU A 140 -5.52 2.02 -4.55
CA GLU A 140 -4.67 0.92 -4.99
C GLU A 140 -5.37 0.05 -6.04
N PRO A 141 -5.16 0.27 -7.34
CA PRO A 141 -5.64 -0.66 -8.35
C PRO A 141 -4.94 -2.02 -8.22
N LEU A 142 -5.72 -3.10 -8.16
CA LEU A 142 -5.17 -4.45 -8.07
C LEU A 142 -5.13 -5.12 -9.45
N GLY A 143 -4.00 -5.79 -9.75
CA GLY A 143 -3.77 -6.39 -11.07
C GLY A 143 -4.56 -7.67 -11.36
N PHE A 144 -5.27 -8.24 -10.38
CA PHE A 144 -6.02 -9.48 -10.57
C PHE A 144 -7.19 -9.30 -11.55
N GLU A 145 -7.45 -10.33 -12.36
CA GLU A 145 -8.54 -10.29 -13.36
C GLU A 145 -9.92 -10.14 -12.74
N ILE A 146 -10.09 -10.60 -11.50
CA ILE A 146 -11.35 -10.51 -10.75
C ILE A 146 -11.54 -9.17 -10.05
N CYS A 147 -10.56 -8.25 -10.10
CA CYS A 147 -10.64 -6.96 -9.44
C CYS A 147 -11.54 -5.98 -10.21
N SER A 148 -12.36 -5.24 -9.48
CA SER A 148 -13.26 -4.22 -10.04
C SER A 148 -12.53 -2.92 -10.44
N LEU A 149 -11.27 -2.72 -10.01
CA LEU A 149 -10.43 -1.59 -10.40
C LEU A 149 -9.00 -2.09 -10.64
N ARG A 150 -8.68 -2.39 -11.89
CA ARG A 150 -7.39 -2.92 -12.34
C ARG A 150 -6.45 -1.85 -12.89
N SER A 151 -7.03 -0.80 -13.49
CA SER A 151 -6.31 0.20 -14.25
C SER A 151 -6.05 1.46 -13.42
N LYS A 152 -4.80 1.92 -13.41
CA LYS A 152 -4.45 3.25 -12.88
C LYS A 152 -5.08 4.35 -13.71
N THR A 153 -5.20 4.17 -15.02
CA THR A 153 -5.89 5.13 -15.91
C THR A 153 -7.32 5.33 -15.44
N GLU A 154 -8.06 4.25 -15.20
CA GLU A 154 -9.44 4.32 -14.71
C GLU A 154 -9.53 4.96 -13.31
N ALA A 155 -8.58 4.66 -12.43
CA ALA A 155 -8.48 5.29 -11.11
C ALA A 155 -8.26 6.82 -11.22
N VAL A 156 -7.33 7.24 -12.07
CA VAL A 156 -7.05 8.67 -12.32
C VAL A 156 -8.25 9.40 -12.91
N GLU A 157 -8.93 8.79 -13.88
CA GLU A 157 -10.17 9.34 -14.46
C GLU A 157 -11.27 9.48 -13.40
N GLY A 158 -11.44 8.48 -12.54
CA GLY A 158 -12.39 8.54 -11.41
C GLY A 158 -12.06 9.64 -10.43
N ILE A 159 -10.79 9.79 -10.04
CA ILE A 159 -10.32 10.86 -9.15
C ILE A 159 -10.58 12.25 -9.75
N LYS A 160 -10.24 12.44 -11.03
CA LYS A 160 -10.48 13.71 -11.74
C LYS A 160 -11.96 14.02 -11.88
N ALA A 161 -12.78 13.02 -12.16
CA ALA A 161 -14.22 13.18 -12.32
C ALA A 161 -14.92 13.74 -11.06
N VAL A 162 -14.35 13.48 -9.86
CA VAL A 162 -14.86 14.02 -8.59
C VAL A 162 -14.09 15.26 -8.11
N GLY A 163 -13.15 15.78 -8.92
CA GLY A 163 -12.26 16.89 -8.51
C GLY A 163 -11.45 16.50 -7.25
N GLY A 164 -10.92 15.31 -7.23
CA GLY A 164 -10.30 14.68 -6.05
C GLY A 164 -8.77 14.74 -6.00
N GLU A 165 -8.11 15.42 -6.95
CA GLU A 165 -6.66 15.40 -7.14
C GLU A 165 -5.86 15.95 -5.93
N SER A 166 -6.47 16.76 -5.08
CA SER A 166 -5.85 17.22 -3.83
C SER A 166 -6.01 16.23 -2.67
N THR A 167 -6.97 15.29 -2.76
CA THR A 167 -7.37 14.40 -1.68
C THR A 167 -6.91 12.96 -1.92
N PHE A 168 -6.83 12.55 -3.17
CA PHE A 168 -6.47 11.18 -3.55
C PHE A 168 -5.13 11.13 -4.27
N ARG A 169 -4.41 10.03 -4.05
CA ARG A 169 -3.22 9.61 -4.80
C ARG A 169 -3.36 8.13 -5.13
N LEU A 170 -2.47 7.64 -5.98
CA LEU A 170 -2.38 6.21 -6.29
C LEU A 170 -1.37 5.51 -5.38
N VAL A 171 -1.62 4.25 -5.12
CA VAL A 171 -0.56 3.28 -4.83
C VAL A 171 -0.09 2.71 -6.17
N HIS A 172 1.21 2.78 -6.44
CA HIS A 172 1.84 1.98 -7.47
C HIS A 172 2.41 0.73 -6.81
N ASP A 173 1.65 -0.35 -6.81
CA ASP A 173 2.17 -1.65 -6.37
C ASP A 173 2.83 -2.34 -7.56
N THR A 174 4.12 -2.72 -7.42
CA THR A 174 4.92 -3.29 -8.52
C THR A 174 4.40 -4.65 -8.98
N PHE A 175 3.85 -5.45 -8.04
CA PHE A 175 3.22 -6.73 -8.35
C PHE A 175 1.92 -6.53 -9.14
N HIS A 176 1.04 -5.68 -8.64
CA HIS A 176 -0.25 -5.42 -9.31
C HIS A 176 -0.08 -4.69 -10.64
N HIS A 177 0.92 -3.80 -10.75
CA HIS A 177 1.24 -3.16 -12.02
C HIS A 177 1.68 -4.18 -13.08
N HIS A 178 2.53 -5.14 -12.69
CA HIS A 178 2.97 -6.22 -13.56
C HIS A 178 1.79 -7.10 -14.01
N LEU A 179 0.92 -7.50 -13.08
CA LEU A 179 -0.27 -8.31 -13.41
C LEU A 179 -1.25 -7.59 -14.32
N ALA A 180 -1.44 -6.30 -14.13
CA ALA A 180 -2.34 -5.51 -14.97
C ALA A 180 -1.82 -5.33 -16.39
N GLY A 181 -0.48 -5.38 -16.57
CA GLY A 181 0.16 -5.16 -17.88
C GLY A 181 -0.05 -3.74 -18.41
N GLU A 182 -0.36 -2.77 -17.56
CA GLU A 182 -0.61 -1.39 -17.94
C GLU A 182 0.70 -0.63 -18.09
N PRO A 183 0.96 0.06 -19.22
CA PRO A 183 2.22 0.75 -19.44
C PRO A 183 2.34 2.08 -18.66
N ALA A 184 1.21 2.69 -18.29
CA ALA A 184 1.18 4.01 -17.64
C ALA A 184 1.50 3.92 -16.14
N THR A 185 2.35 4.82 -15.64
CA THR A 185 2.84 4.83 -14.25
C THR A 185 2.22 5.91 -13.39
N TYR A 186 1.86 7.06 -13.97
CA TYR A 186 1.28 8.23 -13.27
C TYR A 186 2.09 8.71 -12.05
N PRO A 187 3.37 9.03 -12.20
CA PRO A 187 4.25 9.38 -11.08
C PRO A 187 3.76 10.61 -10.31
N GLU A 188 3.16 11.59 -10.99
CA GLU A 188 2.61 12.81 -10.40
C GLU A 188 1.37 12.56 -9.53
N MET A 189 0.65 11.46 -9.79
CA MET A 189 -0.49 11.02 -9.00
C MET A 189 -0.13 9.95 -7.96
N THR A 190 1.08 9.39 -8.02
CA THR A 190 1.51 8.33 -7.11
C THR A 190 1.91 8.92 -5.75
N GLY A 191 1.29 8.44 -4.69
CA GLY A 191 1.58 8.84 -3.32
C GLY A 191 2.44 7.82 -2.56
N LEU A 192 2.39 6.56 -2.99
CA LEU A 192 3.08 5.43 -2.36
C LEU A 192 3.43 4.39 -3.42
N VAL A 193 4.58 3.74 -3.26
CA VAL A 193 4.96 2.56 -4.05
C VAL A 193 5.06 1.36 -3.12
N HIS A 194 4.28 0.31 -3.36
CA HIS A 194 4.47 -1.00 -2.74
C HIS A 194 5.45 -1.82 -3.58
N ILE A 195 6.42 -2.44 -2.91
CA ILE A 195 7.42 -3.29 -3.55
C ILE A 195 7.43 -4.69 -2.95
N SER A 196 7.38 -5.66 -3.83
CA SER A 196 7.59 -7.08 -3.54
C SER A 196 8.10 -7.77 -4.79
N GLY A 197 8.91 -8.81 -4.64
CA GLY A 197 9.42 -9.61 -5.76
C GLY A 197 8.56 -10.85 -6.02
N VAL A 198 8.76 -11.44 -7.19
CA VAL A 198 8.33 -12.80 -7.53
C VAL A 198 9.52 -13.52 -8.16
N THR A 199 9.85 -14.73 -7.68
CA THR A 199 11.05 -15.47 -8.12
C THR A 199 10.73 -16.83 -8.76
N ASP A 200 9.49 -17.34 -8.64
CA ASP A 200 9.11 -18.62 -9.24
C ASP A 200 8.67 -18.47 -10.70
N SER A 201 9.60 -18.68 -11.62
CA SER A 201 9.35 -18.60 -13.07
C SER A 201 8.43 -19.68 -13.63
N ARG A 202 8.02 -20.68 -12.83
CA ARG A 202 7.10 -21.74 -13.25
C ARG A 202 5.63 -21.32 -13.12
N VAL A 203 5.35 -20.27 -12.37
CA VAL A 203 3.99 -19.74 -12.18
C VAL A 203 3.68 -18.78 -13.31
N ALA A 204 2.60 -19.04 -14.05
CA ALA A 204 2.14 -18.11 -15.08
C ALA A 204 1.63 -16.81 -14.44
N VAL A 205 1.74 -15.68 -15.16
CA VAL A 205 1.32 -14.36 -14.63
C VAL A 205 -0.14 -14.38 -14.17
N SER A 206 -1.04 -15.05 -14.88
CA SER A 206 -2.46 -15.22 -14.52
C SER A 206 -2.67 -15.99 -13.21
N ASP A 207 -1.70 -16.82 -12.82
CA ASP A 207 -1.77 -17.68 -11.63
C ASP A 207 -1.04 -17.09 -10.42
N LEU A 208 -0.37 -15.95 -10.60
CA LEU A 208 0.26 -15.23 -9.51
C LEU A 208 -0.77 -14.77 -8.48
N ARG A 209 -0.44 -14.93 -7.21
CA ARG A 209 -1.23 -14.52 -6.03
C ARG A 209 -0.33 -13.88 -5.00
N ASP A 210 -0.91 -13.23 -4.01
CA ASP A 210 -0.14 -12.59 -2.92
C ASP A 210 0.85 -13.54 -2.24
N SER A 211 0.51 -14.84 -2.14
CA SER A 211 1.42 -15.85 -1.58
C SER A 211 2.75 -16.03 -2.32
N HIS A 212 2.88 -15.50 -3.54
CA HIS A 212 4.13 -15.54 -4.30
C HIS A 212 4.99 -14.27 -4.10
N ARG A 213 4.50 -13.31 -3.34
CA ARG A 213 5.16 -12.00 -3.12
C ARG A 213 6.25 -12.15 -2.06
N VAL A 214 7.51 -12.13 -2.49
CA VAL A 214 8.71 -12.22 -1.64
C VAL A 214 9.44 -10.87 -1.54
N LEU A 215 10.55 -10.80 -0.80
CA LEU A 215 11.45 -9.66 -0.84
C LEU A 215 12.13 -9.57 -2.23
N VAL A 216 12.40 -8.35 -2.69
CA VAL A 216 13.03 -8.11 -3.99
C VAL A 216 14.50 -8.50 -3.94
N ASP A 217 14.94 -9.33 -4.87
CA ASP A 217 16.32 -9.76 -5.03
C ASP A 217 16.73 -9.84 -6.53
N GLN A 218 17.86 -10.48 -6.80
CA GLN A 218 18.40 -10.63 -8.15
C GLN A 218 17.55 -11.52 -9.08
N ASP A 219 16.70 -12.37 -8.53
CA ASP A 219 15.87 -13.32 -9.26
C ASP A 219 14.43 -12.78 -9.47
N ASP A 220 14.22 -11.48 -9.15
CA ASP A 220 12.92 -10.82 -9.30
C ASP A 220 12.43 -10.77 -10.75
N LEU A 221 11.26 -11.34 -10.99
CA LEU A 221 10.61 -11.42 -12.30
C LEU A 221 9.69 -10.22 -12.61
N LEU A 222 9.41 -9.36 -11.63
CA LEU A 222 8.51 -8.21 -11.79
C LEU A 222 9.23 -6.97 -12.34
N ASP A 223 10.56 -7.01 -12.45
CA ASP A 223 11.40 -5.85 -12.80
C ASP A 223 11.21 -4.66 -11.84
N ASN A 224 11.18 -4.94 -10.53
CA ASN A 224 11.04 -3.89 -9.51
C ASN A 224 12.05 -2.75 -9.71
N VAL A 225 13.32 -3.08 -9.98
CA VAL A 225 14.38 -2.08 -10.21
C VAL A 225 14.04 -1.21 -11.43
N GLY A 226 13.59 -1.80 -12.53
CA GLY A 226 13.19 -1.06 -13.74
C GLY A 226 11.95 -0.20 -13.51
N GLN A 227 10.94 -0.70 -12.78
CA GLN A 227 9.76 0.07 -12.43
C GLN A 227 10.10 1.28 -11.55
N ILE A 228 10.94 1.10 -10.50
CA ILE A 228 11.38 2.17 -9.62
C ILE A 228 12.21 3.21 -10.39
N ARG A 229 13.16 2.77 -11.25
CA ARG A 229 13.95 3.68 -12.11
C ARG A 229 13.05 4.57 -12.96
N ARG A 230 12.03 3.98 -13.61
CA ARG A 230 11.07 4.70 -14.44
C ARG A 230 10.33 5.75 -13.62
N LEU A 231 9.71 5.35 -12.50
CA LEU A 231 9.01 6.27 -11.61
C LEU A 231 9.92 7.42 -11.14
N ARG A 232 11.15 7.11 -10.74
CA ARG A 232 12.14 8.14 -10.30
C ARG A 232 12.53 9.09 -11.43
N ALA A 233 12.78 8.56 -12.63
CA ALA A 233 13.11 9.38 -13.80
C ALA A 233 11.95 10.30 -14.21
N GLU A 234 10.72 9.88 -13.97
CA GLU A 234 9.50 10.65 -14.22
C GLU A 234 9.09 11.57 -13.05
N GLY A 235 9.92 11.67 -11.99
CA GLY A 235 9.79 12.65 -10.92
C GLY A 235 9.20 12.14 -9.60
N TYR A 236 8.87 10.84 -9.47
CA TYR A 236 8.43 10.30 -8.19
C TYR A 236 9.57 10.34 -7.15
N ALA A 237 9.30 10.95 -6.00
CA ALA A 237 10.27 11.08 -4.91
C ALA A 237 9.77 10.48 -3.58
N GLY A 238 8.57 9.90 -3.58
CA GLY A 238 7.92 9.37 -2.39
C GLY A 238 8.46 8.02 -1.92
N PRO A 239 7.83 7.44 -0.87
CA PRO A 239 8.30 6.22 -0.21
C PRO A 239 8.14 4.97 -1.08
N LEU A 240 9.09 4.03 -0.88
CA LEU A 240 9.10 2.67 -1.43
C LEU A 240 8.88 1.71 -0.27
N SER A 241 7.71 1.15 -0.14
CA SER A 241 7.28 0.34 1.01
C SER A 241 7.31 -1.14 0.68
N PHE A 242 8.08 -1.91 1.45
CA PHE A 242 8.10 -3.37 1.32
C PHE A 242 6.80 -3.98 1.78
N GLU A 243 6.16 -4.77 0.90
CA GLU A 243 4.90 -5.45 1.17
C GLU A 243 4.90 -6.90 0.64
N PRO A 244 5.80 -7.77 1.12
CA PRO A 244 5.79 -9.18 0.78
C PRO A 244 4.72 -9.94 1.60
N PHE A 245 4.05 -10.91 0.96
CA PHE A 245 2.99 -11.72 1.58
C PHE A 245 3.36 -13.19 1.71
N ALA A 246 4.47 -13.64 1.11
CA ALA A 246 4.85 -15.05 1.13
C ALA A 246 5.16 -15.54 2.54
N ALA A 247 4.60 -16.70 2.90
CA ALA A 247 4.79 -17.30 4.22
C ALA A 247 6.27 -17.56 4.53
N GLU A 248 7.08 -17.84 3.53
CA GLU A 248 8.52 -18.03 3.67
C GLU A 248 9.24 -16.75 4.12
N VAL A 249 8.80 -15.58 3.69
CA VAL A 249 9.33 -14.28 4.17
C VAL A 249 8.95 -14.06 5.62
N HIS A 250 7.69 -14.36 5.97
CA HIS A 250 7.19 -14.22 7.34
C HIS A 250 7.85 -15.17 8.35
N ALA A 251 8.42 -16.31 7.86
CA ALA A 251 9.09 -17.32 8.66
C ALA A 251 10.62 -17.14 8.75
N VAL A 252 11.18 -16.09 8.15
CA VAL A 252 12.63 -15.84 8.18
C VAL A 252 13.10 -15.59 9.61
N ALA A 253 14.17 -16.28 10.02
CA ALA A 253 14.71 -16.19 11.38
C ALA A 253 15.33 -14.81 11.70
N ASP A 254 15.91 -14.16 10.71
CA ASP A 254 16.47 -12.80 10.82
C ASP A 254 15.85 -11.89 9.76
N PRO A 255 14.67 -11.31 10.05
CA PRO A 255 14.01 -10.40 9.12
C PRO A 255 14.82 -9.13 8.85
N ALA A 256 15.62 -8.66 9.83
CA ALA A 256 16.44 -7.48 9.62
C ALA A 256 17.51 -7.70 8.56
N ALA A 257 18.20 -8.85 8.59
CA ALA A 257 19.19 -9.20 7.58
C ALA A 257 18.55 -9.37 6.19
N ALA A 258 17.40 -10.04 6.10
CA ALA A 258 16.70 -10.26 4.84
C ALA A 258 16.22 -8.95 4.20
N ILE A 259 15.59 -8.06 4.98
CA ILE A 259 15.16 -6.75 4.49
C ILE A 259 16.37 -5.91 4.05
N ARG A 260 17.45 -5.90 4.82
CA ARG A 260 18.69 -5.17 4.48
C ARG A 260 19.26 -5.63 3.14
N GLN A 261 19.31 -6.93 2.88
CA GLN A 261 19.76 -7.48 1.60
C GLN A 261 18.90 -6.96 0.43
N SER A 262 17.59 -6.91 0.60
CA SER A 262 16.67 -6.39 -0.42
C SER A 262 16.84 -4.86 -0.62
N VAL A 263 16.99 -4.10 0.48
CA VAL A 263 17.31 -2.67 0.44
C VAL A 263 18.60 -2.43 -0.36
N ASP A 264 19.68 -3.15 -0.02
CA ASP A 264 20.98 -3.01 -0.68
C ASP A 264 20.90 -3.40 -2.16
N HIS A 265 20.15 -4.46 -2.47
CA HIS A 265 19.92 -4.88 -3.85
C HIS A 265 19.28 -3.78 -4.69
N ILE A 266 18.23 -3.13 -4.19
CA ILE A 266 17.54 -2.05 -4.90
C ILE A 266 18.41 -0.78 -4.92
N GLN A 267 18.93 -0.35 -3.76
CA GLN A 267 19.69 0.90 -3.60
C GLN A 267 20.91 0.97 -4.52
N THR A 268 21.64 -0.15 -4.69
CA THR A 268 22.85 -0.21 -5.52
C THR A 268 22.57 -0.23 -7.03
N ARG A 269 21.30 -0.41 -7.42
CA ARG A 269 20.86 -0.52 -8.82
C ARG A 269 20.04 0.67 -9.29
N ILE A 270 19.72 1.62 -8.43
CA ILE A 270 19.01 2.86 -8.76
C ILE A 270 20.00 4.03 -8.72
#